data_ff801b6595edca733f20cf71a3deafcc
#
_entry.id   ff801b6595edca733f20cf71a3deafcc
#
_cell.length_a   1.000
_cell.length_b   1.000
_cell.length_c   1.000
_cell.angle_alpha   90.00
_cell.angle_beta   90.00
_cell.angle_gamma   90.00
#
_symmetry.space_group_name_H-M   'P 1'
#
loop_
_entity.id
_entity.type
_entity.pdbx_description
1 polymer ?
#
loop_
_entity_poly.entity_id
_entity_poly.type
_entity_poly.pdbx_seq_one_letter_code
_entity_poly.pdbx_strand_id
1 'polypeptide(L)'
;MKGQRTLGLVSLVGIVACTIFALFVMPADRLQGEVQRLLYIHVPIAWVAMLSFFVVFLMSLLYIVQRKLEWDLIAMAAVEIGVLCTALTLVLGSIWAKPTWGVWWEWDPRITTTAILLIVYIGYLIVRSMTDDPDQRARWASVIGIVGFVQVPVVYLSVFWWRSLHQPPSSPRSMATGFGTLMLLSFVAYTVAFTYLMMRRYSLARRELALELRGPEETP
;
A
#
# COMPACT_ATOMS: atom_id res chain seq x y z
N MET A 1 10.13 -10.54 20.48
CA MET A 1 9.81 -11.63 19.51
C MET A 1 8.38 -12.20 19.68
N LYS A 2 7.91 -12.51 20.89
CA LYS A 2 6.52 -13.04 21.10
C LYS A 2 5.44 -12.07 20.62
N GLY A 3 5.48 -10.80 21.00
CA GLY A 3 4.49 -9.79 20.58
C GLY A 3 4.36 -9.59 19.06
N GLN A 4 5.47 -9.66 18.30
CA GLN A 4 5.42 -9.56 16.84
C GLN A 4 4.72 -10.77 16.20
N ARG A 5 4.97 -11.98 16.72
CA ARG A 5 4.28 -13.20 16.24
C ARG A 5 2.77 -13.13 16.51
N THR A 6 2.40 -12.65 17.70
CA THR A 6 0.99 -12.44 18.04
C THR A 6 0.32 -11.43 17.11
N LEU A 7 0.99 -10.29 16.83
CA LEU A 7 0.48 -9.28 15.91
C LEU A 7 0.26 -9.85 14.49
N GLY A 8 1.22 -10.62 13.98
CA GLY A 8 1.10 -11.29 12.68
C GLY A 8 -0.04 -12.31 12.64
N LEU A 9 -0.22 -13.10 13.70
CA LEU A 9 -1.32 -14.06 13.78
C LEU A 9 -2.68 -13.36 13.84
N VAL A 10 -2.81 -12.33 14.67
CA VAL A 10 -4.05 -11.53 14.79
C VAL A 10 -4.42 -10.89 13.47
N SER A 11 -3.44 -10.30 12.74
CA SER A 11 -3.70 -9.71 11.44
C SER A 11 -4.14 -10.75 10.40
N LEU A 12 -3.47 -11.90 10.36
CA LEU A 12 -3.83 -12.98 9.43
C LEU A 12 -5.24 -13.50 9.71
N VAL A 13 -5.55 -13.81 10.97
CA VAL A 13 -6.88 -14.26 11.37
C VAL A 13 -7.94 -13.21 11.05
N GLY A 14 -7.66 -11.95 11.32
CA GLY A 14 -8.56 -10.84 10.99
C GLY A 14 -8.85 -10.72 9.49
N ILE A 15 -7.81 -10.76 8.65
CA ILE A 15 -7.96 -10.71 7.19
C ILE A 15 -8.75 -11.91 6.67
N VAL A 16 -8.39 -13.13 7.11
CA VAL A 16 -9.07 -14.35 6.69
C VAL A 16 -10.54 -14.32 7.12
N ALA A 17 -10.82 -13.94 8.37
CA ALA A 17 -12.20 -13.84 8.88
C ALA A 17 -13.03 -12.81 8.08
N CYS A 18 -12.49 -11.59 7.85
CA CYS A 18 -13.16 -10.57 7.05
C CYS A 18 -13.42 -11.05 5.61
N THR A 19 -12.44 -11.74 5.00
CA THR A 19 -12.56 -12.27 3.64
C THR A 19 -13.63 -13.37 3.56
N ILE A 20 -13.62 -14.32 4.49
CA ILE A 20 -14.63 -15.40 4.54
C ILE A 20 -16.02 -14.78 4.74
N PHE A 21 -16.15 -13.83 5.66
CA PHE A 21 -17.43 -13.18 5.92
C PHE A 21 -17.92 -12.39 4.70
N ALA A 22 -17.02 -11.68 4.02
CA ALA A 22 -17.34 -10.97 2.78
C ALA A 22 -17.85 -11.91 1.67
N LEU A 23 -17.16 -13.02 1.46
CA LEU A 23 -17.43 -13.93 0.33
C LEU A 23 -18.68 -14.81 0.56
N PHE A 24 -18.94 -15.23 1.81
CA PHE A 24 -19.95 -16.25 2.09
C PHE A 24 -21.15 -15.77 2.90
N VAL A 25 -21.05 -14.65 3.61
CA VAL A 25 -22.09 -14.15 4.51
C VAL A 25 -22.73 -12.87 4.01
N MET A 26 -21.93 -11.94 3.43
CA MET A 26 -22.48 -10.68 2.94
C MET A 26 -23.40 -10.93 1.74
N PRO A 27 -24.58 -10.25 1.70
CA PRO A 27 -25.45 -10.33 0.54
C PRO A 27 -24.77 -9.72 -0.70
N ALA A 28 -25.13 -10.23 -1.87
CA ALA A 28 -24.72 -9.62 -3.14
C ALA A 28 -25.34 -8.22 -3.29
N ASP A 29 -24.60 -7.32 -3.94
CA ASP A 29 -25.13 -5.99 -4.29
C ASP A 29 -26.22 -6.09 -5.38
N ARG A 30 -27.21 -5.21 -5.31
CA ARG A 30 -28.34 -5.22 -6.26
C ARG A 30 -27.94 -4.87 -7.69
N LEU A 31 -26.89 -4.05 -7.88
CA LEU A 31 -26.44 -3.58 -9.18
C LEU A 31 -25.20 -4.32 -9.66
N GLN A 32 -24.24 -4.56 -8.76
CA GLN A 32 -22.95 -5.17 -9.08
C GLN A 32 -22.90 -6.68 -8.83
N GLY A 33 -23.92 -7.26 -8.18
CA GLY A 33 -23.97 -8.68 -7.89
C GLY A 33 -22.86 -9.14 -6.95
N GLU A 34 -22.36 -10.35 -7.17
CA GLU A 34 -21.33 -10.99 -6.35
C GLU A 34 -19.97 -10.29 -6.40
N VAL A 35 -19.66 -9.63 -7.52
CA VAL A 35 -18.33 -9.00 -7.70
C VAL A 35 -18.08 -7.87 -6.69
N GLN A 36 -19.13 -7.25 -6.19
CA GLN A 36 -19.04 -6.22 -5.14
C GLN A 36 -18.32 -6.73 -3.88
N ARG A 37 -18.33 -8.02 -3.61
CA ARG A 37 -17.63 -8.61 -2.45
C ARG A 37 -16.11 -8.41 -2.51
N LEU A 38 -15.53 -8.22 -3.70
CA LEU A 38 -14.12 -7.87 -3.84
C LEU A 38 -13.76 -6.53 -3.20
N LEU A 39 -14.74 -5.65 -2.98
CA LEU A 39 -14.55 -4.35 -2.33
C LEU A 39 -13.89 -4.47 -0.94
N TYR A 40 -14.23 -5.51 -0.18
CA TYR A 40 -13.71 -5.74 1.17
C TYR A 40 -12.24 -6.17 1.21
N ILE A 41 -11.68 -6.53 0.05
CA ILE A 41 -10.26 -6.88 -0.13
C ILE A 41 -9.55 -5.74 -0.86
N HIS A 42 -10.11 -5.29 -1.98
CA HIS A 42 -9.52 -4.28 -2.86
C HIS A 42 -9.31 -2.93 -2.16
N VAL A 43 -10.36 -2.42 -1.48
CA VAL A 43 -10.30 -1.08 -0.87
C VAL A 43 -9.33 -1.02 0.32
N PRO A 44 -9.28 -2.02 1.25
CA PRO A 44 -8.26 -2.04 2.29
C PRO A 44 -6.82 -2.20 1.75
N ILE A 45 -6.60 -2.94 0.66
CA ILE A 45 -5.28 -3.02 0.01
C ILE A 45 -4.89 -1.65 -0.57
N ALA A 46 -5.81 -0.98 -1.26
CA ALA A 46 -5.57 0.38 -1.77
C ALA A 46 -5.28 1.37 -0.64
N TRP A 47 -5.99 1.26 0.48
CA TRP A 47 -5.70 2.04 1.69
C TRP A 47 -4.28 1.82 2.20
N VAL A 48 -3.84 0.56 2.32
CA VAL A 48 -2.47 0.24 2.75
C VAL A 48 -1.44 0.81 1.79
N ALA A 49 -1.70 0.78 0.46
CA ALA A 49 -0.82 1.40 -0.53
C ALA A 49 -0.65 2.91 -0.28
N MET A 50 -1.76 3.64 -0.10
CA MET A 50 -1.73 5.09 0.17
C MET A 50 -1.05 5.40 1.51
N LEU A 51 -1.35 4.62 2.56
CA LEU A 51 -0.71 4.74 3.87
C LEU A 51 0.80 4.50 3.78
N SER A 52 1.23 3.51 3.01
CA SER A 52 2.65 3.21 2.77
C SER A 52 3.37 4.42 2.17
N PHE A 53 2.83 5.02 1.12
CA PHE A 53 3.45 6.19 0.48
C PHE A 53 3.41 7.44 1.35
N PHE A 54 2.40 7.58 2.20
CA PHE A 54 2.40 8.62 3.22
C PHE A 54 3.55 8.43 4.23
N VAL A 55 3.80 7.19 4.67
CA VAL A 55 4.96 6.88 5.52
C VAL A 55 6.26 7.16 4.78
N VAL A 56 6.40 6.77 3.50
CA VAL A 56 7.57 7.10 2.68
C VAL A 56 7.81 8.61 2.66
N PHE A 57 6.79 9.40 2.40
CA PHE A 57 6.87 10.86 2.38
C PHE A 57 7.38 11.43 3.72
N LEU A 58 6.76 11.06 4.83
CA LEU A 58 7.15 11.54 6.15
C LEU A 58 8.60 11.16 6.51
N MET A 59 8.97 9.90 6.25
CA MET A 59 10.32 9.41 6.57
C MET A 59 11.37 10.04 5.66
N SER A 60 11.03 10.30 4.40
CA SER A 60 11.89 11.04 3.47
C SER A 60 12.14 12.47 3.93
N LEU A 61 11.11 13.18 4.41
CA LEU A 61 11.27 14.49 5.01
C LEU A 61 12.17 14.44 6.25
N LEU A 62 11.95 13.48 7.14
CA LEU A 62 12.76 13.31 8.35
C LEU A 62 14.22 12.99 7.99
N TYR A 63 14.47 12.18 6.96
CA TYR A 63 15.83 11.93 6.50
C TYR A 63 16.50 13.19 5.95
N ILE A 64 15.82 13.99 5.13
CA ILE A 64 16.39 15.23 4.59
C ILE A 64 16.80 16.18 5.71
N VAL A 65 16.00 16.28 6.77
CA VAL A 65 16.26 17.20 7.91
C VAL A 65 17.31 16.65 8.87
N GLN A 66 17.22 15.36 9.24
CA GLN A 66 18.03 14.78 10.32
C GLN A 66 19.24 13.97 9.83
N ARG A 67 19.26 13.56 8.56
CA ARG A 67 20.34 12.74 7.94
C ARG A 67 20.61 11.42 8.66
N LYS A 68 19.60 10.82 9.30
CA LYS A 68 19.70 9.52 9.96
C LYS A 68 19.20 8.43 9.03
N LEU A 69 20.04 7.44 8.73
CA LEU A 69 19.70 6.30 7.88
C LEU A 69 18.49 5.48 8.39
N GLU A 70 18.19 5.57 9.70
CA GLU A 70 17.01 4.89 10.26
C GLU A 70 15.70 5.33 9.58
N TRP A 71 15.56 6.61 9.23
CA TRP A 71 14.38 7.11 8.51
C TRP A 71 14.29 6.54 7.10
N ASP A 72 15.42 6.42 6.42
CA ASP A 72 15.49 5.80 5.10
C ASP A 72 15.12 4.30 5.15
N LEU A 73 15.56 3.56 6.16
CA LEU A 73 15.19 2.15 6.33
C LEU A 73 13.68 1.96 6.55
N ILE A 74 13.04 2.88 7.28
CA ILE A 74 11.58 2.85 7.45
C ILE A 74 10.89 3.19 6.13
N ALA A 75 11.37 4.20 5.40
CA ALA A 75 10.84 4.55 4.07
C ALA A 75 10.97 3.39 3.08
N MET A 76 12.12 2.70 3.07
CA MET A 76 12.36 1.50 2.25
C MET A 76 11.35 0.38 2.57
N ALA A 77 11.16 0.08 3.85
CA ALA A 77 10.17 -0.93 4.26
C ALA A 77 8.75 -0.56 3.81
N ALA A 78 8.38 0.71 3.89
CA ALA A 78 7.08 1.19 3.48
C ALA A 78 6.88 1.15 1.96
N VAL A 79 7.88 1.56 1.17
CA VAL A 79 7.73 1.60 -0.29
C VAL A 79 7.57 0.22 -0.89
N GLU A 80 8.28 -0.79 -0.40
CA GLU A 80 8.14 -2.17 -0.89
C GLU A 80 6.71 -2.70 -0.68
N ILE A 81 6.14 -2.46 0.50
CA ILE A 81 4.74 -2.81 0.79
C ILE A 81 3.78 -1.99 -0.10
N GLY A 82 4.04 -0.69 -0.24
CA GLY A 82 3.23 0.21 -1.05
C GLY A 82 3.18 -0.18 -2.52
N VAL A 83 4.32 -0.50 -3.12
CA VAL A 83 4.42 -0.97 -4.52
C VAL A 83 3.65 -2.27 -4.71
N LEU A 84 3.84 -3.26 -3.82
CA LEU A 84 3.11 -4.52 -3.89
C LEU A 84 1.59 -4.30 -3.76
N CYS A 85 1.15 -3.52 -2.78
CA CYS A 85 -0.27 -3.23 -2.57
C CYS A 85 -0.87 -2.44 -3.74
N THR A 86 -0.12 -1.52 -4.37
CA THR A 86 -0.59 -0.78 -5.54
C THR A 86 -0.75 -1.71 -6.75
N ALA A 87 0.20 -2.62 -6.98
CA ALA A 87 0.09 -3.62 -8.03
C ALA A 87 -1.12 -4.54 -7.81
N LEU A 88 -1.33 -5.03 -6.59
CA LEU A 88 -2.51 -5.82 -6.23
C LEU A 88 -3.81 -5.03 -6.40
N THR A 89 -3.82 -3.73 -6.05
CA THR A 89 -4.98 -2.85 -6.27
C THR A 89 -5.34 -2.78 -7.75
N LEU A 90 -4.37 -2.62 -8.65
CA LEU A 90 -4.62 -2.60 -10.10
C LEU A 90 -5.13 -3.95 -10.61
N VAL A 91 -4.54 -5.06 -10.16
CA VAL A 91 -4.99 -6.42 -10.55
C VAL A 91 -6.43 -6.68 -10.09
N LEU A 92 -6.74 -6.45 -8.82
CA LEU A 92 -8.09 -6.63 -8.28
C LEU A 92 -9.11 -5.68 -8.91
N GLY A 93 -8.68 -4.44 -9.19
CA GLY A 93 -9.49 -3.46 -9.92
C GLY A 93 -9.83 -3.93 -11.34
N SER A 94 -8.88 -4.53 -12.06
CA SER A 94 -9.09 -5.13 -13.39
C SER A 94 -10.07 -6.32 -13.34
N ILE A 95 -9.95 -7.17 -12.33
CA ILE A 95 -10.88 -8.29 -12.11
C ILE A 95 -12.29 -7.77 -11.86
N TRP A 96 -12.44 -6.68 -11.12
CA TRP A 96 -13.73 -6.04 -10.89
C TRP A 96 -14.26 -5.33 -12.12
N ALA A 97 -13.40 -4.65 -12.89
CA ALA A 97 -13.78 -3.88 -14.08
C ALA A 97 -14.43 -4.78 -15.14
N LYS A 98 -13.96 -6.01 -15.31
CA LYS A 98 -14.47 -6.92 -16.36
C LYS A 98 -15.97 -7.18 -16.27
N PRO A 99 -16.56 -7.60 -15.14
CA PRO A 99 -18.01 -7.81 -15.03
C PRO A 99 -18.80 -6.50 -14.91
N THR A 100 -18.20 -5.40 -14.43
CA THR A 100 -18.92 -4.12 -14.23
C THR A 100 -18.89 -3.21 -15.44
N TRP A 101 -17.78 -3.16 -16.17
CA TRP A 101 -17.57 -2.26 -17.33
C TRP A 101 -17.36 -3.00 -18.64
N GLY A 102 -17.30 -4.34 -18.64
CA GLY A 102 -17.12 -5.17 -19.83
C GLY A 102 -15.67 -5.31 -20.31
N VAL A 103 -14.73 -4.57 -19.72
CA VAL A 103 -13.30 -4.55 -20.09
C VAL A 103 -12.42 -4.83 -18.90
N TRP A 104 -11.21 -5.38 -19.13
CA TRP A 104 -10.23 -5.61 -18.08
C TRP A 104 -9.48 -4.33 -17.70
N TRP A 105 -9.35 -3.40 -18.65
CA TRP A 105 -8.64 -2.14 -18.50
C TRP A 105 -9.37 -1.05 -19.27
N GLU A 106 -9.54 0.09 -18.62
CA GLU A 106 -10.00 1.33 -19.22
C GLU A 106 -9.03 2.44 -18.78
N TRP A 107 -8.77 3.40 -19.67
CA TRP A 107 -7.94 4.56 -19.36
C TRP A 107 -8.70 5.59 -18.51
N ASP A 108 -9.40 5.07 -17.52
CA ASP A 108 -10.07 5.87 -16.51
C ASP A 108 -9.05 6.67 -15.68
N PRO A 109 -9.34 7.93 -15.29
CA PRO A 109 -8.41 8.77 -14.52
C PRO A 109 -7.91 8.11 -13.24
N ARG A 110 -8.74 7.39 -12.50
CA ARG A 110 -8.33 6.70 -11.26
C ARG A 110 -7.36 5.57 -11.54
N ILE A 111 -7.63 4.73 -12.53
CA ILE A 111 -6.78 3.60 -12.89
C ILE A 111 -5.46 4.11 -13.44
N THR A 112 -5.51 5.06 -14.38
CA THR A 112 -4.33 5.65 -15.02
C THR A 112 -3.42 6.33 -14.00
N THR A 113 -3.96 7.17 -13.13
CA THR A 113 -3.16 7.85 -12.09
C THR A 113 -2.59 6.87 -11.07
N THR A 114 -3.27 5.75 -10.77
CA THR A 114 -2.75 4.68 -9.92
C THR A 114 -1.62 3.92 -10.60
N ALA A 115 -1.71 3.68 -11.91
CA ALA A 115 -0.61 3.06 -12.67
C ALA A 115 0.63 3.97 -12.72
N ILE A 116 0.44 5.29 -12.90
CA ILE A 116 1.53 6.28 -12.81
C ILE A 116 2.16 6.25 -11.42
N LEU A 117 1.35 6.21 -10.34
CA LEU A 117 1.83 6.08 -8.97
C LEU A 117 2.73 4.85 -8.79
N LEU A 118 2.31 3.70 -9.34
CA LEU A 118 3.09 2.47 -9.31
C LEU A 118 4.44 2.65 -10.01
N ILE A 119 4.44 3.23 -11.21
CA ILE A 119 5.68 3.48 -11.99
C ILE A 119 6.64 4.40 -11.24
N VAL A 120 6.14 5.48 -10.63
CA VAL A 120 6.95 6.42 -9.83
C VAL A 120 7.66 5.70 -8.68
N TYR A 121 6.94 4.84 -7.95
CA TYR A 121 7.55 4.15 -6.80
C TYR A 121 8.35 2.89 -7.18
N ILE A 122 8.12 2.29 -8.35
CA ILE A 122 9.08 1.36 -8.95
C ILE A 122 10.38 2.12 -9.28
N GLY A 123 10.27 3.32 -9.85
CA GLY A 123 11.42 4.21 -10.09
C GLY A 123 12.20 4.53 -8.80
N TYR A 124 11.50 4.75 -7.68
CA TYR A 124 12.13 4.89 -6.36
C TYR A 124 13.01 3.69 -6.01
N LEU A 125 12.50 2.46 -6.21
CA LEU A 125 13.26 1.23 -5.93
C LEU A 125 14.45 1.06 -6.88
N ILE A 126 14.28 1.38 -8.17
CA ILE A 126 15.37 1.32 -9.16
C ILE A 126 16.50 2.29 -8.80
N VAL A 127 16.18 3.54 -8.47
CA VAL A 127 17.20 4.54 -8.09
C VAL A 127 17.97 4.10 -6.85
N ARG A 128 17.33 3.43 -5.92
CA ARG A 128 18.03 2.85 -4.75
C ARG A 128 19.06 1.78 -5.12
N SER A 129 18.86 1.04 -6.20
CA SER A 129 19.80 0.01 -6.65
C SER A 129 20.98 0.54 -7.48
N MET A 130 21.04 1.86 -7.76
CA MET A 130 22.06 2.46 -8.61
C MET A 130 23.34 2.85 -7.86
N THR A 131 23.38 2.74 -6.53
CA THR A 131 24.53 3.12 -5.71
C THR A 131 24.66 2.23 -4.48
N ASP A 132 25.89 1.89 -4.13
CA ASP A 132 26.24 1.12 -2.94
C ASP A 132 26.42 2.03 -1.71
N ASP A 133 26.61 3.34 -1.89
CA ASP A 133 26.72 4.30 -0.79
C ASP A 133 25.35 4.51 -0.12
N PRO A 134 25.20 4.11 1.16
CA PRO A 134 23.93 4.23 1.88
C PRO A 134 23.39 5.66 1.97
N ASP A 135 24.24 6.66 2.16
CA ASP A 135 23.83 8.07 2.28
C ASP A 135 23.38 8.65 0.93
N GLN A 136 24.07 8.31 -0.14
CA GLN A 136 23.70 8.72 -1.49
C GLN A 136 22.37 8.07 -1.90
N ARG A 137 22.22 6.77 -1.64
CA ARG A 137 21.00 5.98 -1.86
C ARG A 137 19.81 6.59 -1.14
N ALA A 138 19.96 6.90 0.15
CA ALA A 138 18.90 7.50 0.98
C ALA A 138 18.52 8.91 0.50
N ARG A 139 19.50 9.71 0.04
CA ARG A 139 19.27 11.06 -0.47
C ARG A 139 18.44 11.05 -1.75
N TRP A 140 18.83 10.23 -2.71
CA TRP A 140 18.11 10.13 -4.00
C TRP A 140 16.69 9.59 -3.80
N ALA A 141 16.57 8.52 -3.02
CA ALA A 141 15.29 7.93 -2.68
C ALA A 141 14.36 8.93 -1.97
N SER A 142 14.88 9.73 -1.04
CA SER A 142 14.07 10.72 -0.33
C SER A 142 13.52 11.81 -1.25
N VAL A 143 14.28 12.25 -2.24
CA VAL A 143 13.78 13.23 -3.23
C VAL A 143 12.59 12.64 -3.99
N ILE A 144 12.74 11.41 -4.49
CA ILE A 144 11.64 10.74 -5.21
C ILE A 144 10.45 10.47 -4.27
N GLY A 145 10.70 10.08 -3.02
CA GLY A 145 9.65 9.85 -2.02
C GLY A 145 8.81 11.09 -1.73
N ILE A 146 9.45 12.27 -1.67
CA ILE A 146 8.77 13.55 -1.45
C ILE A 146 8.00 13.98 -2.71
N VAL A 147 8.66 14.01 -3.86
CA VAL A 147 8.04 14.45 -5.12
C VAL A 147 6.96 13.49 -5.57
N GLY A 148 7.22 12.18 -5.47
CA GLY A 148 6.27 11.12 -5.84
C GLY A 148 4.99 11.12 -5.01
N PHE A 149 5.05 11.61 -3.76
CA PHE A 149 3.87 11.70 -2.92
C PHE A 149 2.79 12.65 -3.46
N VAL A 150 3.15 13.63 -4.29
CA VAL A 150 2.18 14.51 -4.97
C VAL A 150 1.16 13.69 -5.79
N GLN A 151 1.58 12.54 -6.29
CA GLN A 151 0.71 11.65 -7.06
C GLN A 151 -0.40 11.01 -6.19
N VAL A 152 -0.21 10.84 -4.88
CA VAL A 152 -1.21 10.23 -3.98
C VAL A 152 -2.51 11.06 -3.91
N PRO A 153 -2.49 12.36 -3.58
CA PRO A 153 -3.70 13.17 -3.67
C PRO A 153 -4.27 13.27 -5.09
N VAL A 154 -3.44 13.23 -6.14
CA VAL A 154 -3.94 13.20 -7.54
C VAL A 154 -4.77 11.95 -7.78
N VAL A 155 -4.32 10.76 -7.36
CA VAL A 155 -5.11 9.53 -7.43
C VAL A 155 -6.43 9.68 -6.67
N TYR A 156 -6.39 10.19 -5.43
CA TYR A 156 -7.60 10.34 -4.62
C TYR A 156 -8.61 11.31 -5.23
N LEU A 157 -8.14 12.44 -5.75
CA LEU A 157 -8.97 13.50 -6.30
C LEU A 157 -9.37 13.28 -7.77
N SER A 158 -8.78 12.31 -8.44
CA SER A 158 -8.99 12.02 -9.87
C SER A 158 -10.47 11.87 -10.26
N VAL A 159 -11.26 11.23 -9.39
CA VAL A 159 -12.71 11.01 -9.62
C VAL A 159 -13.56 12.27 -9.42
N PHE A 160 -13.01 13.31 -8.81
CA PHE A 160 -13.68 14.60 -8.63
C PHE A 160 -13.26 15.61 -9.69
N TRP A 161 -12.03 15.51 -10.21
CA TRP A 161 -11.47 16.43 -11.18
C TRP A 161 -11.80 16.04 -12.63
N TRP A 162 -11.95 14.74 -12.87
CA TRP A 162 -12.23 14.22 -14.20
C TRP A 162 -13.45 13.31 -14.21
N ARG A 163 -14.05 13.17 -15.39
CA ARG A 163 -15.10 12.16 -15.60
C ARG A 163 -14.51 10.77 -15.48
N SER A 164 -15.01 9.98 -14.54
CA SER A 164 -14.50 8.66 -14.19
C SER A 164 -15.64 7.64 -14.13
N LEU A 165 -15.35 6.41 -14.54
CA LEU A 165 -16.21 5.25 -14.33
C LEU A 165 -16.12 4.74 -12.89
N HIS A 166 -15.02 5.07 -12.20
CA HIS A 166 -14.79 4.66 -10.83
C HIS A 166 -15.71 5.43 -9.87
N GLN A 167 -16.29 4.70 -8.92
CA GLN A 167 -17.15 5.31 -7.90
C GLN A 167 -16.36 6.32 -7.03
N PRO A 168 -16.96 7.45 -6.66
CA PRO A 168 -16.39 8.32 -5.64
C PRO A 168 -16.29 7.58 -4.30
N PRO A 169 -15.38 8.00 -3.40
CA PRO A 169 -15.25 7.38 -2.08
C PRO A 169 -16.58 7.41 -1.32
N SER A 170 -17.07 6.24 -0.92
CA SER A 170 -18.26 6.11 -0.10
C SER A 170 -17.92 6.37 1.36
N SER A 171 -18.77 7.11 2.08
CA SER A 171 -18.62 7.25 3.53
C SER A 171 -19.22 6.02 4.24
N PRO A 172 -18.72 5.62 5.40
CA PRO A 172 -19.34 4.55 6.19
C PRO A 172 -20.80 4.83 6.54
N ARG A 173 -21.22 6.11 6.57
CA ARG A 173 -22.59 6.52 6.83
C ARG A 173 -23.53 6.33 5.62
N SER A 174 -22.99 6.32 4.41
CA SER A 174 -23.78 6.10 3.18
C SER A 174 -23.94 4.61 2.84
N MET A 175 -23.27 3.72 3.58
CA MET A 175 -23.36 2.27 3.41
C MET A 175 -24.42 1.68 4.35
N ALA A 176 -25.11 0.62 3.92
CA ALA A 176 -25.95 -0.17 4.83
C ALA A 176 -25.09 -0.67 6.01
N THR A 177 -25.68 -0.75 7.22
CA THR A 177 -24.96 -0.95 8.48
C THR A 177 -23.99 -2.13 8.46
N GLY A 178 -24.39 -3.27 7.92
CA GLY A 178 -23.49 -4.46 7.82
C GLY A 178 -22.31 -4.26 6.90
N PHE A 179 -22.50 -3.59 5.77
CA PHE A 179 -21.45 -3.28 4.81
C PHE A 179 -20.40 -2.35 5.40
N GLY A 180 -20.81 -1.26 6.04
CA GLY A 180 -19.89 -0.29 6.66
C GLY A 180 -19.08 -0.91 7.81
N THR A 181 -19.70 -1.75 8.63
CA THR A 181 -19.03 -2.43 9.75
C THR A 181 -17.96 -3.39 9.25
N LEU A 182 -18.25 -4.26 8.28
CA LEU A 182 -17.27 -5.18 7.73
C LEU A 182 -16.13 -4.44 7.03
N MET A 183 -16.42 -3.37 6.31
CA MET A 183 -15.40 -2.52 5.69
C MET A 183 -14.45 -1.93 6.74
N LEU A 184 -14.98 -1.40 7.84
CA LEU A 184 -14.16 -0.86 8.93
C LEU A 184 -13.28 -1.95 9.56
N LEU A 185 -13.82 -3.13 9.82
CA LEU A 185 -13.06 -4.27 10.35
C LEU A 185 -11.94 -4.69 9.37
N SER A 186 -12.22 -4.68 8.06
CA SER A 186 -11.22 -4.95 7.03
C SER A 186 -10.10 -3.89 7.05
N PHE A 187 -10.42 -2.60 7.10
CA PHE A 187 -9.41 -1.54 7.24
C PHE A 187 -8.52 -1.76 8.46
N VAL A 188 -9.11 -2.09 9.62
CA VAL A 188 -8.35 -2.36 10.85
C VAL A 188 -7.43 -3.57 10.66
N ALA A 189 -7.94 -4.70 10.16
CA ALA A 189 -7.16 -5.92 9.96
C ALA A 189 -5.97 -5.70 9.02
N TYR A 190 -6.18 -5.02 7.88
CA TYR A 190 -5.12 -4.71 6.92
C TYR A 190 -4.13 -3.68 7.47
N THR A 191 -4.55 -2.70 8.28
CA THR A 191 -3.64 -1.75 8.94
C THR A 191 -2.78 -2.44 9.98
N VAL A 192 -3.33 -3.40 10.74
CA VAL A 192 -2.55 -4.23 11.68
C VAL A 192 -1.53 -5.09 10.92
N ALA A 193 -1.93 -5.67 9.77
CA ALA A 193 -1.02 -6.42 8.91
C ALA A 193 0.10 -5.54 8.35
N PHE A 194 -0.22 -4.34 7.89
CA PHE A 194 0.77 -3.35 7.46
C PHE A 194 1.77 -3.06 8.56
N THR A 195 1.31 -2.78 9.77
CA THR A 195 2.18 -2.51 10.93
C THR A 195 3.11 -3.70 11.20
N TYR A 196 2.59 -4.92 11.17
CA TYR A 196 3.40 -6.14 11.34
C TYR A 196 4.47 -6.27 10.24
N LEU A 197 4.09 -6.11 8.98
CA LEU A 197 5.01 -6.19 7.84
C LEU A 197 6.08 -5.11 7.91
N MET A 198 5.72 -3.88 8.26
CA MET A 198 6.65 -2.78 8.50
C MET A 198 7.70 -3.13 9.55
N MET A 199 7.27 -3.64 10.71
CA MET A 199 8.18 -4.05 11.78
C MET A 199 9.15 -5.15 11.32
N ARG A 200 8.66 -6.12 10.56
CA ARG A 200 9.47 -7.23 10.03
C ARG A 200 10.47 -6.73 8.99
N ARG A 201 10.01 -5.98 8.00
CA ARG A 201 10.88 -5.49 6.92
C ARG A 201 11.93 -4.50 7.42
N TYR A 202 11.55 -3.57 8.30
CA TYR A 202 12.49 -2.67 8.96
C TYR A 202 13.57 -3.43 9.75
N SER A 203 13.18 -4.48 10.50
CA SER A 203 14.15 -5.31 11.23
C SER A 203 15.15 -6.01 10.30
N LEU A 204 14.70 -6.45 9.10
CA LEU A 204 15.57 -7.03 8.08
C LEU A 204 16.49 -5.95 7.48
N ALA A 205 15.95 -4.81 7.08
CA ALA A 205 16.72 -3.70 6.52
C ALA A 205 17.85 -3.21 7.45
N ARG A 206 17.58 -3.16 8.76
CA ARG A 206 18.65 -2.85 9.74
C ARG A 206 19.77 -3.86 9.77
N ARG A 207 19.45 -5.15 9.60
CA ARG A 207 20.47 -6.21 9.56
C ARG A 207 21.27 -6.16 8.27
N GLU A 208 20.58 -5.92 7.13
CA GLU A 208 21.21 -5.73 5.82
C GLU A 208 22.22 -4.58 5.88
N LEU A 209 21.82 -3.41 6.37
CA LEU A 209 22.71 -2.26 6.52
C LEU A 209 23.89 -2.55 7.47
N ALA A 210 23.66 -3.26 8.58
CA ALA A 210 24.72 -3.61 9.50
C ALA A 210 25.76 -4.56 8.88
N LEU A 211 25.37 -5.42 7.95
CA LEU A 211 26.27 -6.28 7.18
C LEU A 211 27.04 -5.48 6.11
N GLU A 212 26.34 -4.59 5.38
CA GLU A 212 26.97 -3.70 4.41
C GLU A 212 28.09 -2.86 5.04
N LEU A 213 27.87 -2.35 6.25
CA LEU A 213 28.83 -1.48 6.95
C LEU A 213 30.04 -2.23 7.56
N ARG A 214 29.96 -3.57 7.72
CA ARG A 214 31.08 -4.38 8.25
C ARG A 214 32.17 -4.69 7.22
N GLY A 215 31.84 -4.64 5.93
CA GLY A 215 32.75 -5.01 4.85
C GLY A 215 33.04 -6.52 4.76
N PRO A 216 33.72 -6.98 3.71
CA PRO A 216 33.98 -8.41 3.45
C PRO A 216 35.00 -9.06 4.38
N GLU A 217 35.79 -8.32 5.14
CA GLU A 217 36.88 -8.85 5.98
C GLU A 217 36.46 -9.34 7.37
N GLU A 218 35.22 -9.08 7.81
CA GLU A 218 34.71 -9.46 9.13
C GLU A 218 33.67 -10.59 9.12
N THR A 219 33.48 -11.25 7.98
CA THR A 219 32.60 -12.43 7.91
C THR A 219 33.42 -13.67 8.27
N PRO A 220 33.05 -14.42 9.34
CA PRO A 220 33.77 -15.63 9.76
C PRO A 220 33.65 -16.75 8.74
#